data_5a07f19ae806d31306b81e20d00b67dd
#
_entry.id   5a07f19ae806d31306b81e20d00b67dd
#
_cell.length_a   1.000
_cell.length_b   1.000
_cell.length_c   1.000
_cell.angle_alpha   90.00
_cell.angle_beta   90.00
_cell.angle_gamma   90.00
#
_symmetry.space_group_name_H-M   'P 1'
#
loop_
_entity.id
_entity.type
_entity.pdbx_description
1 polymer ?
#
loop_
_entity_poly.entity_id
_entity_poly.type
_entity_poly.pdbx_seq_one_letter_code
_entity_poly.pdbx_strand_id
1 'polypeptide(L)'
;MNKTTDAAFRETVARHGDRPFLCVPSDPARGYHQDGYEIDYANAAGAVDELIARYRDAGYGHGHRVAVALENRPEHCLHKLALNALGISCVPINPDYRPAEIAYLLDHCEADLILHLDSNADSLRAAMSEISRDVPMIEASKFADGPPAAKRPAPIAGPVTPQSEASLLYTSGTTGRPKGCILSHQYELMSGAWYADLGGLMALEPGAERVYNPLPLYHVNSGIVSFFGMLLTGGCQ
;
A
#
# COMPACT_ATOMS: atom_id res chain seq x y z
N MET A 1 3.88 -8.10 18.62
CA MET A 1 3.04 -6.88 18.60
C MET A 1 1.59 -7.30 18.46
N ASN A 2 0.70 -6.79 19.30
CA ASN A 2 -0.73 -7.12 19.25
C ASN A 2 -1.53 -5.87 18.86
N LYS A 3 -1.24 -5.28 17.69
CA LYS A 3 -1.89 -4.08 17.15
C LYS A 3 -1.98 -4.14 15.63
N THR A 4 -2.85 -3.31 15.05
CA THR A 4 -2.97 -3.12 13.61
C THR A 4 -1.91 -2.15 13.08
N THR A 5 -1.67 -2.13 11.78
CA THR A 5 -0.75 -1.18 11.13
C THR A 5 -1.21 0.26 11.32
N ASP A 6 -2.53 0.52 11.29
CA ASP A 6 -3.08 1.85 11.58
C ASP A 6 -2.80 2.27 13.03
N ALA A 7 -3.04 1.40 14.01
CA ALA A 7 -2.72 1.71 15.41
C ALA A 7 -1.23 2.03 15.60
N ALA A 8 -0.33 1.28 14.95
CA ALA A 8 1.10 1.56 14.97
C ALA A 8 1.45 2.90 14.33
N PHE A 9 0.84 3.21 13.18
CA PHE A 9 1.02 4.49 12.49
C PHE A 9 0.58 5.65 13.38
N ARG A 10 -0.62 5.59 13.98
CA ARG A 10 -1.15 6.64 14.87
C ARG A 10 -0.27 6.86 16.11
N GLU A 11 0.28 5.79 16.69
CA GLU A 11 1.24 5.92 17.79
C GLU A 11 2.53 6.63 17.36
N THR A 12 3.01 6.39 16.14
CA THR A 12 4.20 7.07 15.62
C THR A 12 3.90 8.53 15.29
N VAL A 13 2.74 8.83 14.70
CA VAL A 13 2.26 10.21 14.51
C VAL A 13 2.25 10.98 15.82
N ALA A 14 1.73 10.39 16.90
CA ALA A 14 1.67 11.04 18.21
C ALA A 14 3.07 11.34 18.80
N ARG A 15 4.09 10.57 18.44
CA ARG A 15 5.47 10.75 18.96
C ARG A 15 6.36 11.59 18.05
N HIS A 16 6.13 11.54 16.74
CA HIS A 16 7.02 12.07 15.71
C HIS A 16 6.28 12.86 14.63
N GLY A 17 5.15 13.52 14.97
CA GLY A 17 4.27 14.17 14.01
C GLY A 17 4.94 15.19 13.10
N ASP A 18 5.92 15.92 13.60
CA ASP A 18 6.70 16.94 12.87
C ASP A 18 7.89 16.38 12.08
N ARG A 19 8.13 15.06 12.16
CA ARG A 19 9.24 14.42 11.45
C ARG A 19 8.85 14.03 10.03
N PRO A 20 9.79 14.11 9.06
CA PRO A 20 9.57 13.60 7.71
C PRO A 20 9.21 12.11 7.73
N PHE A 21 8.20 11.75 6.95
CA PHE A 21 7.74 10.37 6.81
C PHE A 21 8.04 9.80 5.42
N LEU A 22 7.60 10.49 4.37
CA LEU A 22 7.86 10.09 2.98
C LEU A 22 8.55 11.22 2.24
N CYS A 23 9.60 10.88 1.50
CA CYS A 23 10.39 11.84 0.77
C CYS A 23 10.74 11.34 -0.63
N VAL A 24 10.58 12.21 -1.61
CA VAL A 24 11.02 11.98 -2.99
C VAL A 24 12.04 13.06 -3.34
N PRO A 25 13.31 12.72 -3.60
CA PRO A 25 14.31 13.71 -4.05
C PRO A 25 13.88 14.38 -5.35
N SER A 26 14.31 15.62 -5.60
CA SER A 26 14.07 16.28 -6.88
C SER A 26 14.72 15.52 -8.04
N ASP A 27 13.97 15.38 -9.13
CA ASP A 27 14.44 14.76 -10.37
C ASP A 27 13.60 15.28 -11.55
N PRO A 28 14.14 16.18 -12.37
CA PRO A 28 13.43 16.75 -13.52
C PRO A 28 13.02 15.73 -14.59
N ALA A 29 13.65 14.56 -14.61
CA ALA A 29 13.34 13.50 -15.58
C ALA A 29 12.15 12.63 -15.12
N ARG A 30 11.74 12.73 -13.85
CA ARG A 30 10.63 11.95 -13.31
C ARG A 30 9.28 12.51 -13.73
N GLY A 31 8.32 11.65 -14.02
CA GLY A 31 6.96 12.04 -14.41
C GLY A 31 6.08 12.58 -13.28
N TYR A 32 6.56 12.64 -12.03
CA TYR A 32 5.84 13.09 -10.83
C TYR A 32 6.81 13.71 -9.82
N HIS A 33 6.36 14.64 -8.99
CA HIS A 33 7.16 15.32 -7.96
C HIS A 33 8.57 15.74 -8.46
N GLN A 34 8.64 16.39 -9.64
CA GLN A 34 9.91 16.75 -10.29
C GLN A 34 10.78 17.66 -9.42
N ASP A 35 10.16 18.55 -8.67
CA ASP A 35 10.83 19.47 -7.72
C ASP A 35 11.15 18.83 -6.37
N GLY A 36 10.84 17.53 -6.22
CA GLY A 36 10.89 16.82 -4.95
C GLY A 36 9.55 16.87 -4.21
N TYR A 37 9.43 16.01 -3.19
CA TYR A 37 8.27 15.95 -2.30
C TYR A 37 8.72 15.49 -0.92
N GLU A 38 8.15 16.10 0.11
CA GLU A 38 8.32 15.64 1.48
C GLU A 38 7.01 15.86 2.24
N ILE A 39 6.61 14.86 3.00
CA ILE A 39 5.47 14.93 3.91
C ILE A 39 5.88 14.41 5.28
N ASP A 40 5.53 15.13 6.33
CA ASP A 40 5.70 14.71 7.71
C ASP A 40 4.60 13.73 8.15
N TYR A 41 4.78 13.13 9.34
CA TYR A 41 3.82 12.16 9.87
C TYR A 41 2.44 12.77 10.15
N ALA A 42 2.36 14.01 10.63
CA ALA A 42 1.08 14.65 10.94
C ALA A 42 0.28 14.96 9.68
N ASN A 43 0.92 15.52 8.65
CA ASN A 43 0.27 15.78 7.37
C ASN A 43 -0.09 14.48 6.63
N ALA A 44 0.78 13.47 6.73
CA ALA A 44 0.47 12.13 6.19
C ALA A 44 -0.74 11.51 6.89
N ALA A 45 -0.90 11.69 8.20
CA ALA A 45 -2.10 11.22 8.93
C ALA A 45 -3.37 11.91 8.41
N GLY A 46 -3.33 13.21 8.17
CA GLY A 46 -4.44 13.95 7.56
C GLY A 46 -4.79 13.42 6.17
N ALA A 47 -3.79 13.21 5.31
CA ALA A 47 -3.99 12.63 3.98
C ALA A 47 -4.59 11.21 4.04
N VAL A 48 -4.10 10.37 4.97
CA VAL A 48 -4.64 9.02 5.19
C VAL A 48 -6.10 9.09 5.66
N ASP A 49 -6.46 10.03 6.54
CA ASP A 49 -7.84 10.19 7.02
C ASP A 49 -8.80 10.60 5.89
N GLU A 50 -8.36 11.47 4.98
CA GLU A 50 -9.13 11.81 3.78
C GLU A 50 -9.36 10.59 2.86
N LEU A 51 -8.32 9.79 2.64
CA LEU A 51 -8.43 8.56 1.85
C LEU A 51 -9.38 7.55 2.51
N ILE A 52 -9.28 7.37 3.84
CA ILE A 52 -10.19 6.52 4.63
C ILE A 52 -11.65 6.95 4.42
N ALA A 53 -11.93 8.26 4.54
CA ALA A 53 -13.28 8.79 4.34
C ALA A 53 -13.80 8.45 2.94
N ARG A 54 -13.02 8.70 1.88
CA ARG A 54 -13.41 8.43 0.47
C ARG A 54 -13.69 6.95 0.20
N TYR A 55 -12.83 6.04 0.69
CA TYR A 55 -13.07 4.61 0.57
C TYR A 55 -14.34 4.17 1.30
N ARG A 56 -14.52 4.66 2.53
CA ARG A 56 -15.70 4.34 3.35
C ARG A 56 -17.00 4.85 2.72
N ASP A 57 -17.00 6.09 2.24
CA ASP A 57 -18.17 6.72 1.61
C ASP A 57 -18.58 5.99 0.32
N ALA A 58 -17.61 5.41 -0.38
CA ALA A 58 -17.87 4.56 -1.55
C ALA A 58 -18.25 3.11 -1.19
N GLY A 59 -18.33 2.77 0.12
CA GLY A 59 -18.79 1.45 0.59
C GLY A 59 -17.70 0.39 0.71
N TYR A 60 -16.41 0.76 0.57
CA TYR A 60 -15.31 -0.18 0.81
C TYR A 60 -15.04 -0.35 2.32
N GLY A 61 -14.69 -1.56 2.72
CA GLY A 61 -14.43 -1.90 4.13
C GLY A 61 -13.82 -3.29 4.31
N HIS A 62 -13.87 -3.79 5.52
CA HIS A 62 -13.16 -4.99 5.98
C HIS A 62 -13.41 -6.22 5.10
N GLY A 63 -12.34 -6.77 4.58
CA GLY A 63 -12.33 -7.96 3.71
C GLY A 63 -12.42 -7.67 2.21
N HIS A 64 -12.58 -6.42 1.78
CA HIS A 64 -12.36 -6.05 0.39
C HIS A 64 -10.85 -6.10 0.04
N ARG A 65 -10.54 -6.21 -1.25
CA ARG A 65 -9.18 -6.18 -1.79
C ARG A 65 -9.07 -5.13 -2.87
N VAL A 66 -8.07 -4.25 -2.74
CA VAL A 66 -7.77 -3.21 -3.73
C VAL A 66 -6.44 -3.51 -4.40
N ALA A 67 -6.50 -3.70 -5.71
CA ALA A 67 -5.32 -3.85 -6.55
C ALA A 67 -4.68 -2.46 -6.76
N VAL A 68 -3.41 -2.32 -6.37
CA VAL A 68 -2.68 -1.04 -6.38
C VAL A 68 -1.59 -1.09 -7.43
N ALA A 69 -1.86 -0.48 -8.59
CA ALA A 69 -0.94 -0.36 -9.72
C ALA A 69 -0.28 1.04 -9.71
N LEU A 70 0.32 1.37 -8.59
CA LEU A 70 1.13 2.57 -8.39
C LEU A 70 2.61 2.18 -8.32
N GLU A 71 3.44 2.94 -8.98
CA GLU A 71 4.89 2.79 -8.91
C GLU A 71 5.43 3.17 -7.51
N ASN A 72 6.75 3.31 -7.37
CA ASN A 72 7.39 3.80 -6.15
C ASN A 72 7.03 5.27 -5.92
N ARG A 73 5.89 5.50 -5.30
CA ARG A 73 5.33 6.84 -5.03
C ARG A 73 4.85 6.97 -3.59
N PRO A 74 4.89 8.15 -2.98
CA PRO A 74 4.30 8.40 -1.66
C PRO A 74 2.82 7.98 -1.59
N GLU A 75 2.07 8.20 -2.67
CA GLU A 75 0.65 7.85 -2.77
C GLU A 75 0.41 6.37 -2.56
N HIS A 76 1.33 5.48 -3.01
CA HIS A 76 1.24 4.04 -2.73
C HIS A 76 1.19 3.76 -1.23
N CYS A 77 2.10 4.38 -0.48
CA CYS A 77 2.19 4.20 0.97
C CYS A 77 0.97 4.76 1.70
N LEU A 78 0.49 5.95 1.30
CA LEU A 78 -0.68 6.59 1.89
C LEU A 78 -1.95 5.78 1.65
N HIS A 79 -2.17 5.29 0.42
CA HIS A 79 -3.30 4.41 0.10
C HIS A 79 -3.20 3.09 0.87
N LYS A 80 -2.01 2.46 0.95
CA LYS A 80 -1.83 1.23 1.74
C LYS A 80 -2.26 1.43 3.19
N LEU A 81 -1.83 2.52 3.84
CA LEU A 81 -2.22 2.82 5.23
C LEU A 81 -3.73 3.04 5.36
N ALA A 82 -4.34 3.78 4.43
CA ALA A 82 -5.79 4.02 4.44
C ALA A 82 -6.59 2.73 4.23
N LEU A 83 -6.19 1.88 3.29
CA LEU A 83 -6.79 0.58 3.04
C LEU A 83 -6.71 -0.29 4.30
N ASN A 84 -5.53 -0.39 4.87
CA ASN A 84 -5.30 -1.20 6.06
C ASN A 84 -6.10 -0.70 7.28
N ALA A 85 -6.29 0.62 7.46
CA ALA A 85 -7.13 1.16 8.53
C ALA A 85 -8.59 0.69 8.43
N LEU A 86 -9.08 0.43 7.23
CA LEU A 86 -10.43 -0.08 6.96
C LEU A 86 -10.51 -1.62 6.90
N GLY A 87 -9.38 -2.33 7.10
CA GLY A 87 -9.29 -3.78 6.94
C GLY A 87 -9.40 -4.23 5.48
N ILE A 88 -9.10 -3.35 4.55
CA ILE A 88 -9.02 -3.65 3.13
C ILE A 88 -7.59 -4.12 2.82
N SER A 89 -7.49 -5.24 2.12
CA SER A 89 -6.18 -5.76 1.70
C SER A 89 -5.60 -4.95 0.55
N CYS A 90 -4.35 -4.51 0.69
CA CYS A 90 -3.57 -3.92 -0.39
C CYS A 90 -2.97 -5.04 -1.24
N VAL A 91 -3.30 -5.06 -2.53
CA VAL A 91 -2.76 -6.03 -3.50
C VAL A 91 -1.90 -5.27 -4.51
N PRO A 92 -0.60 -5.09 -4.24
CA PRO A 92 0.25 -4.34 -5.15
C PRO A 92 0.51 -5.11 -6.44
N ILE A 93 0.42 -4.41 -7.57
CA ILE A 93 0.67 -4.96 -8.91
C ILE A 93 2.05 -4.51 -9.39
N ASN A 94 2.84 -5.46 -9.88
CA ASN A 94 4.07 -5.15 -10.61
C ASN A 94 3.72 -4.50 -11.97
N PRO A 95 4.18 -3.28 -12.27
CA PRO A 95 3.89 -2.59 -13.53
C PRO A 95 4.47 -3.30 -14.77
N ASP A 96 5.47 -4.16 -14.59
CA ASP A 96 6.11 -4.91 -15.67
C ASP A 96 5.33 -6.19 -16.05
N TYR A 97 4.25 -6.51 -15.35
CA TYR A 97 3.41 -7.66 -15.69
C TYR A 97 2.68 -7.44 -17.02
N ARG A 98 2.64 -8.50 -17.83
CA ARG A 98 1.86 -8.54 -19.08
C ARG A 98 0.36 -8.62 -18.74
N PRO A 99 -0.54 -8.20 -19.66
CA PRO A 99 -1.98 -8.25 -19.43
C PRO A 99 -2.50 -9.59 -18.92
N ALA A 100 -2.03 -10.71 -19.48
CA ALA A 100 -2.43 -12.04 -19.02
C ALA A 100 -1.99 -12.37 -17.57
N GLU A 101 -0.85 -11.84 -17.12
CA GLU A 101 -0.38 -12.01 -15.73
C GLU A 101 -1.24 -11.16 -14.77
N ILE A 102 -1.56 -9.93 -15.20
CA ILE A 102 -2.45 -9.04 -14.45
C ILE A 102 -3.86 -9.65 -14.38
N ALA A 103 -4.38 -10.17 -15.49
CA ALA A 103 -5.69 -10.82 -15.56
C ALA A 103 -5.78 -11.98 -14.56
N TYR A 104 -4.77 -12.86 -14.57
CA TYR A 104 -4.69 -13.95 -13.59
C TYR A 104 -4.67 -13.43 -12.13
N LEU A 105 -3.87 -12.40 -11.85
CA LEU A 105 -3.78 -11.82 -10.52
C LEU A 105 -5.11 -11.23 -10.06
N LEU A 106 -5.76 -10.41 -10.90
CA LEU A 106 -7.04 -9.75 -10.59
C LEU A 106 -8.17 -10.75 -10.35
N ASP A 107 -8.23 -11.81 -11.15
CA ASP A 107 -9.23 -12.87 -11.01
C ASP A 107 -8.96 -13.70 -9.74
N HIS A 108 -7.71 -14.13 -9.54
CA HIS A 108 -7.31 -14.96 -8.41
C HIS A 108 -7.41 -14.23 -7.04
N CYS A 109 -7.08 -12.93 -6.99
CA CYS A 109 -7.19 -12.16 -5.74
C CYS A 109 -8.61 -11.67 -5.47
N GLU A 110 -9.53 -11.84 -6.41
CA GLU A 110 -10.89 -11.30 -6.31
C GLU A 110 -10.92 -9.79 -6.01
N ALA A 111 -10.11 -9.01 -6.73
CA ALA A 111 -10.03 -7.56 -6.52
C ALA A 111 -11.41 -6.89 -6.62
N ASP A 112 -11.68 -5.96 -5.71
CA ASP A 112 -12.92 -5.18 -5.65
C ASP A 112 -12.78 -3.79 -6.29
N LEU A 113 -11.54 -3.30 -6.42
CA LEU A 113 -11.18 -2.04 -7.05
C LEU A 113 -9.76 -2.13 -7.59
N ILE A 114 -9.49 -1.41 -8.68
CA ILE A 114 -8.14 -1.19 -9.21
C ILE A 114 -7.83 0.31 -9.10
N LEU A 115 -6.79 0.64 -8.32
CA LEU A 115 -6.20 1.97 -8.25
C LEU A 115 -4.96 1.99 -9.15
N HIS A 116 -4.90 2.91 -10.10
CA HIS A 116 -3.86 2.89 -11.11
C HIS A 116 -3.36 4.28 -11.52
N LEU A 117 -2.22 4.31 -12.24
CA LEU A 117 -1.75 5.48 -12.98
C LEU A 117 -2.31 5.45 -14.40
N ASP A 118 -2.40 6.62 -15.04
CA ASP A 118 -2.83 6.72 -16.44
C ASP A 118 -1.94 5.88 -17.37
N SER A 119 -0.63 5.85 -17.12
CA SER A 119 0.35 5.02 -17.86
C SER A 119 0.02 3.52 -17.89
N ASN A 120 -0.71 3.01 -16.90
CA ASN A 120 -1.05 1.59 -16.78
C ASN A 120 -2.46 1.26 -17.29
N ALA A 121 -3.24 2.27 -17.67
CA ALA A 121 -4.66 2.13 -17.97
C ALA A 121 -4.93 1.14 -19.12
N ASP A 122 -4.16 1.19 -20.20
CA ASP A 122 -4.38 0.33 -21.38
C ASP A 122 -4.03 -1.14 -21.08
N SER A 123 -2.92 -1.40 -20.36
CA SER A 123 -2.54 -2.74 -19.93
C SER A 123 -3.60 -3.36 -19.00
N LEU A 124 -4.15 -2.56 -18.07
CA LEU A 124 -5.20 -2.99 -17.16
C LEU A 124 -6.52 -3.27 -17.91
N ARG A 125 -6.92 -2.42 -18.87
CA ARG A 125 -8.11 -2.68 -19.70
C ARG A 125 -7.96 -3.96 -20.54
N ALA A 126 -6.77 -4.19 -21.10
CA ALA A 126 -6.47 -5.43 -21.82
C ALA A 126 -6.61 -6.65 -20.89
N ALA A 127 -6.05 -6.58 -19.66
CA ALA A 127 -6.18 -7.63 -18.66
C ALA A 127 -7.64 -7.86 -18.27
N MET A 128 -8.42 -6.79 -18.07
CA MET A 128 -9.85 -6.87 -17.72
C MET A 128 -10.68 -7.54 -18.81
N SER A 129 -10.29 -7.45 -20.09
CA SER A 129 -10.99 -8.13 -21.18
C SER A 129 -10.79 -9.66 -21.17
N GLU A 130 -9.82 -10.18 -20.43
CA GLU A 130 -9.52 -11.62 -20.33
C GLU A 130 -10.24 -12.30 -19.15
N ILE A 131 -10.88 -11.52 -18.26
CA ILE A 131 -11.59 -12.05 -17.09
C ILE A 131 -13.09 -11.72 -17.15
N SER A 132 -13.90 -12.55 -16.49
CA SER A 132 -15.34 -12.34 -16.44
C SER A 132 -15.80 -11.37 -15.35
N ARG A 133 -14.90 -11.02 -14.43
CA ARG A 133 -15.19 -10.09 -13.33
C ARG A 133 -15.18 -8.66 -13.85
N ASP A 134 -16.19 -7.91 -13.48
CA ASP A 134 -16.25 -6.47 -13.71
C ASP A 134 -15.69 -5.73 -12.47
N VAL A 135 -14.39 -5.43 -12.49
CA VAL A 135 -13.70 -4.73 -11.40
C VAL A 135 -13.63 -3.24 -11.74
N PRO A 136 -14.21 -2.35 -10.91
CA PRO A 136 -14.10 -0.92 -11.13
C PRO A 136 -12.65 -0.44 -11.06
N MET A 137 -12.34 0.60 -11.85
CA MET A 137 -11.00 1.20 -11.92
C MET A 137 -11.08 2.68 -11.59
N ILE A 138 -10.06 3.20 -10.91
CA ILE A 138 -9.88 4.62 -10.62
C ILE A 138 -8.43 5.04 -10.83
N GLU A 139 -8.23 6.09 -11.60
CA GLU A 139 -6.94 6.74 -11.74
C GLU A 139 -6.59 7.53 -10.47
N ALA A 140 -5.37 7.38 -9.97
CA ALA A 140 -4.93 8.02 -8.73
C ALA A 140 -5.10 9.55 -8.75
N SER A 141 -4.87 10.20 -9.89
CA SER A 141 -5.07 11.64 -10.06
C SER A 141 -6.52 12.10 -9.89
N LYS A 142 -7.49 11.19 -10.08
CA LYS A 142 -8.94 11.43 -9.97
C LYS A 142 -9.52 10.94 -8.64
N PHE A 143 -8.69 10.37 -7.78
CA PHE A 143 -9.16 9.81 -6.51
C PHE A 143 -9.77 10.87 -5.58
N ALA A 144 -9.42 12.13 -5.75
CA ALA A 144 -10.01 13.25 -5.03
C ALA A 144 -11.53 13.38 -5.24
N ASP A 145 -12.04 12.96 -6.39
CA ASP A 145 -13.47 12.96 -6.72
C ASP A 145 -14.23 11.76 -6.09
N GLY A 146 -13.52 10.86 -5.42
CA GLY A 146 -14.00 9.62 -4.84
C GLY A 146 -13.89 8.42 -5.80
N PRO A 147 -13.61 7.21 -5.28
CA PRO A 147 -13.61 6.00 -6.09
C PRO A 147 -15.04 5.58 -6.46
N PRO A 148 -15.22 4.76 -7.52
CA PRO A 148 -16.50 4.15 -7.83
C PRO A 148 -17.07 3.39 -6.63
N ALA A 149 -18.38 3.36 -6.47
CA ALA A 149 -19.04 2.63 -5.39
C ALA A 149 -18.67 1.14 -5.39
N ALA A 150 -18.49 0.57 -4.21
CA ALA A 150 -18.23 -0.85 -4.05
C ALA A 150 -19.40 -1.68 -4.60
N LYS A 151 -19.10 -2.72 -5.39
CA LYS A 151 -20.12 -3.57 -6.04
C LYS A 151 -20.74 -4.60 -5.11
N ARG A 152 -20.14 -4.81 -3.94
CA ARG A 152 -20.64 -5.71 -2.88
C ARG A 152 -20.41 -5.09 -1.51
N PRO A 153 -21.17 -5.47 -0.48
CA PRO A 153 -20.90 -5.04 0.88
C PRO A 153 -19.58 -5.61 1.38
N ALA A 154 -18.98 -4.97 2.41
CA ALA A 154 -17.78 -5.45 3.06
C ALA A 154 -17.96 -6.91 3.53
N PRO A 155 -17.06 -7.84 3.13
CA PRO A 155 -17.25 -9.27 3.38
C PRO A 155 -17.16 -9.67 4.85
N ILE A 156 -16.44 -8.88 5.65
CA ILE A 156 -16.19 -9.22 7.06
C ILE A 156 -16.86 -8.18 7.95
N ALA A 157 -17.75 -8.66 8.83
CA ALA A 157 -18.31 -7.83 9.89
C ALA A 157 -17.37 -7.79 11.11
N GLY A 158 -17.30 -6.63 11.77
CA GLY A 158 -16.53 -6.45 12.99
C GLY A 158 -15.22 -5.67 12.82
N PRO A 159 -14.47 -5.48 13.91
CA PRO A 159 -13.29 -4.65 13.91
C PRO A 159 -12.11 -5.30 13.17
N VAL A 160 -11.22 -4.46 12.66
CA VAL A 160 -9.92 -4.89 12.15
C VAL A 160 -9.04 -5.34 13.31
N THR A 161 -8.41 -6.48 13.18
CA THR A 161 -7.55 -7.08 14.20
C THR A 161 -6.11 -7.25 13.70
N PRO A 162 -5.15 -7.51 14.56
CA PRO A 162 -3.77 -7.82 14.12
C PRO A 162 -3.69 -9.02 13.16
N GLN A 163 -4.64 -9.94 13.20
CA GLN A 163 -4.72 -11.12 12.34
C GLN A 163 -5.49 -10.88 11.04
N SER A 164 -6.18 -9.74 10.91
CA SER A 164 -6.84 -9.37 9.65
C SER A 164 -5.83 -9.25 8.52
N GLU A 165 -6.27 -9.57 7.30
CA GLU A 165 -5.47 -9.43 6.09
C GLU A 165 -5.11 -7.95 5.85
N ALA A 166 -3.81 -7.64 5.71
CA ALA A 166 -3.30 -6.30 5.42
C ALA A 166 -2.82 -6.18 3.97
N SER A 167 -2.18 -7.24 3.46
CA SER A 167 -1.72 -7.30 2.07
C SER A 167 -1.84 -8.70 1.51
N LEU A 168 -2.00 -8.78 0.19
CA LEU A 168 -1.88 -10.00 -0.59
C LEU A 168 -0.78 -9.82 -1.64
N LEU A 169 0.39 -10.40 -1.37
CA LEU A 169 1.55 -10.31 -2.26
C LEU A 169 1.68 -11.54 -3.15
N TYR A 170 1.98 -11.30 -4.42
CA TYR A 170 2.24 -12.37 -5.38
C TYR A 170 3.73 -12.64 -5.54
N THR A 171 4.11 -13.91 -5.43
CA THR A 171 5.48 -14.37 -5.65
C THR A 171 5.57 -15.21 -6.92
N SER A 172 6.70 -15.13 -7.64
CA SER A 172 6.98 -16.03 -8.77
C SER A 172 7.08 -17.47 -8.22
N GLY A 173 6.04 -18.25 -8.42
CA GLY A 173 6.05 -19.66 -8.01
C GLY A 173 7.02 -20.48 -8.84
N THR A 174 7.74 -21.41 -8.23
CA THR A 174 8.60 -22.39 -8.91
C THR A 174 7.83 -23.32 -9.85
N THR A 175 6.49 -23.31 -9.79
CA THR A 175 5.56 -24.19 -10.55
C THR A 175 4.84 -23.45 -11.70
N GLY A 176 5.29 -22.27 -12.11
CA GLY A 176 4.83 -21.56 -13.32
C GLY A 176 3.72 -20.52 -13.11
N ARG A 177 2.86 -20.60 -12.09
CA ARG A 177 1.87 -19.56 -11.80
C ARG A 177 2.20 -18.83 -10.49
N PRO A 178 2.05 -17.49 -10.44
CA PRO A 178 2.25 -16.73 -9.21
C PRO A 178 1.34 -17.21 -8.07
N LYS A 179 1.87 -17.25 -6.86
CA LYS A 179 1.13 -17.62 -5.65
C LYS A 179 0.85 -16.37 -4.82
N GLY A 180 -0.38 -16.17 -4.39
CA GLY A 180 -0.78 -15.11 -3.48
C GLY A 180 -0.47 -15.48 -2.02
N CYS A 181 0.36 -14.67 -1.36
CA CYS A 181 0.68 -14.80 0.06
C CYS A 181 -0.17 -13.79 0.84
N ILE A 182 -1.10 -14.27 1.65
CA ILE A 182 -1.90 -13.44 2.55
C ILE A 182 -1.03 -13.06 3.75
N LEU A 183 -0.88 -11.77 3.98
CA LEU A 183 -0.08 -11.21 5.06
C LEU A 183 -0.98 -10.41 6.01
N SER A 184 -0.87 -10.69 7.31
CA SER A 184 -1.64 -9.98 8.34
C SER A 184 -0.95 -8.69 8.77
N HIS A 185 -1.70 -7.80 9.43
CA HIS A 185 -1.13 -6.61 10.09
C HIS A 185 0.00 -6.99 11.05
N GLN A 186 -0.19 -8.08 11.81
CA GLN A 186 0.83 -8.58 12.74
C GLN A 186 2.12 -8.96 12.01
N TYR A 187 2.02 -9.69 10.89
CA TYR A 187 3.18 -10.06 10.09
C TYR A 187 3.96 -8.83 9.61
N GLU A 188 3.27 -7.85 9.03
CA GLU A 188 3.90 -6.64 8.52
C GLU A 188 4.64 -5.85 9.60
N LEU A 189 4.00 -5.67 10.77
CA LEU A 189 4.63 -4.98 11.90
C LEU A 189 5.80 -5.77 12.51
N MET A 190 5.69 -7.10 12.59
CA MET A 190 6.80 -7.93 13.07
C MET A 190 7.99 -7.88 12.11
N SER A 191 7.75 -7.86 10.80
CA SER A 191 8.80 -7.73 9.79
C SER A 191 9.52 -6.37 9.88
N GLY A 192 8.76 -5.27 10.08
CA GLY A 192 9.32 -3.95 10.31
C GLY A 192 10.11 -3.86 11.62
N ALA A 193 9.58 -4.42 12.70
CA ALA A 193 10.27 -4.45 13.98
C ALA A 193 11.59 -5.24 13.91
N TRP A 194 11.55 -6.40 13.24
CA TRP A 194 12.78 -7.17 13.00
C TRP A 194 13.84 -6.33 12.27
N TYR A 195 13.43 -5.58 11.23
CA TYR A 195 14.35 -4.71 10.50
C TYR A 195 14.91 -3.59 11.39
N ALA A 196 14.08 -2.98 12.22
CA ALA A 196 14.48 -1.92 13.15
C ALA A 196 15.46 -2.42 14.23
N ASP A 197 15.38 -3.70 14.61
CA ASP A 197 16.19 -4.31 15.67
C ASP A 197 17.49 -4.97 15.18
N LEU A 198 17.83 -4.88 13.89
CA LEU A 198 19.04 -5.52 13.33
C LEU A 198 20.34 -5.10 14.00
N GLY A 199 20.45 -3.84 14.41
CA GLY A 199 21.65 -3.31 15.09
C GLY A 199 22.92 -3.29 14.24
N GLY A 200 24.06 -3.11 14.87
CA GLY A 200 25.34 -3.06 14.18
C GLY A 200 25.41 -1.98 13.10
N LEU A 201 25.83 -2.35 11.88
CA LEU A 201 25.86 -1.45 10.73
C LEU A 201 24.46 -1.05 10.22
N MET A 202 23.43 -1.74 10.66
CA MET A 202 22.02 -1.47 10.33
C MET A 202 21.27 -0.84 11.49
N ALA A 203 21.97 -0.37 12.53
CA ALA A 203 21.33 0.28 13.67
C ALA A 203 20.62 1.55 13.20
N LEU A 204 19.35 1.68 13.58
CA LEU A 204 18.53 2.84 13.27
C LEU A 204 18.42 3.74 14.51
N GLU A 205 18.60 5.04 14.30
CA GLU A 205 18.37 6.05 15.34
C GLU A 205 16.91 6.52 15.28
N PRO A 206 16.09 6.24 16.32
CA PRO A 206 14.69 6.60 16.30
C PRO A 206 14.44 8.10 16.05
N GLY A 207 13.58 8.41 15.10
CA GLY A 207 13.20 9.77 14.71
C GLY A 207 14.26 10.53 13.89
N ALA A 208 15.40 9.93 13.54
CA ALA A 208 16.48 10.60 12.83
C ALA A 208 16.77 10.02 11.43
N GLU A 209 16.42 8.77 11.20
CA GLU A 209 16.84 8.05 10.00
C GLU A 209 16.09 8.47 8.73
N ARG A 210 16.83 8.49 7.62
CA ARG A 210 16.29 8.57 6.25
C ARG A 210 16.85 7.43 5.43
N VAL A 211 15.96 6.58 4.92
CA VAL A 211 16.35 5.44 4.08
C VAL A 211 15.95 5.71 2.63
N TYR A 212 16.94 5.82 1.76
CA TYR A 212 16.69 5.77 0.33
C TYR A 212 16.52 4.32 -0.10
N ASN A 213 15.31 3.97 -0.53
CA ASN A 213 14.97 2.61 -0.97
C ASN A 213 14.52 2.60 -2.43
N PRO A 214 15.38 2.21 -3.38
CA PRO A 214 15.04 2.11 -4.80
C PRO A 214 14.28 0.83 -5.15
N LEU A 215 14.13 -0.10 -4.19
CA LEU A 215 13.43 -1.36 -4.44
C LEU A 215 11.93 -1.12 -4.62
N PRO A 216 11.26 -1.94 -5.46
CA PRO A 216 9.85 -1.77 -5.74
C PRO A 216 8.95 -1.95 -4.52
N LEU A 217 7.98 -1.05 -4.32
CA LEU A 217 7.00 -1.11 -3.23
C LEU A 217 6.05 -2.32 -3.33
N TYR A 218 5.95 -2.96 -4.50
CA TYR A 218 5.20 -4.20 -4.65
C TYR A 218 5.97 -5.46 -4.16
N HIS A 219 7.23 -5.32 -3.73
CA HIS A 219 7.97 -6.38 -3.07
C HIS A 219 7.97 -6.25 -1.54
N VAL A 220 8.00 -7.41 -0.86
CA VAL A 220 7.99 -7.49 0.61
C VAL A 220 9.09 -6.65 1.27
N ASN A 221 10.28 -6.58 0.67
CA ASN A 221 11.40 -5.85 1.27
C ASN A 221 11.09 -4.35 1.39
N SER A 222 10.69 -3.70 0.29
CA SER A 222 10.42 -2.27 0.27
C SER A 222 9.04 -1.90 0.82
N GLY A 223 8.00 -2.60 0.37
CA GLY A 223 6.62 -2.27 0.73
C GLY A 223 6.20 -2.71 2.13
N ILE A 224 7.00 -3.54 2.81
CA ILE A 224 6.69 -4.05 4.15
C ILE A 224 7.88 -3.88 5.08
N VAL A 225 8.99 -4.57 4.83
CA VAL A 225 10.09 -4.67 5.80
C VAL A 225 10.71 -3.30 6.12
N SER A 226 11.24 -2.60 5.12
CA SER A 226 11.84 -1.28 5.34
C SER A 226 10.79 -0.22 5.64
N PHE A 227 9.63 -0.25 4.95
CA PHE A 227 8.56 0.71 5.18
C PHE A 227 8.07 0.69 6.64
N PHE A 228 7.71 -0.47 7.19
CA PHE A 228 7.29 -0.55 8.59
C PHE A 228 8.45 -0.41 9.56
N GLY A 229 9.69 -0.71 9.17
CA GLY A 229 10.88 -0.39 9.96
C GLY A 229 11.01 1.11 10.19
N MET A 230 10.94 1.91 9.11
CA MET A 230 10.95 3.36 9.20
C MET A 230 9.73 3.91 9.95
N LEU A 231 8.53 3.41 9.63
CA LEU A 231 7.31 3.81 10.31
C LEU A 231 7.39 3.61 11.82
N LEU A 232 7.85 2.46 12.29
CA LEU A 232 7.91 2.13 13.73
C LEU A 232 8.96 2.94 14.48
N THR A 233 10.03 3.35 13.83
CA THR A 233 11.11 4.15 14.43
C THR A 233 10.91 5.66 14.28
N GLY A 234 9.90 6.12 13.55
CA GLY A 234 9.71 7.55 13.23
C GLY A 234 10.70 8.07 12.21
N GLY A 235 11.25 7.18 11.37
CA GLY A 235 12.15 7.50 10.27
C GLY A 235 11.41 7.86 8.98
N CYS A 236 12.15 8.26 7.94
CA CYS A 236 11.66 8.67 6.62
C CYS A 236 12.10 7.67 5.54
N GLN A 237 11.19 7.30 4.63
CA GLN A 237 11.51 6.51 3.44
C GLN A 237 11.27 7.31 2.16
#